data_442b3035b16606dc4d3447416126a489
#
_entry.id   442b3035b16606dc4d3447416126a489
#
_cell.length_a   1.000
_cell.length_b   1.000
_cell.length_c   1.000
_cell.angle_alpha   90.00
_cell.angle_beta   90.00
_cell.angle_gamma   90.00
#
_symmetry.space_group_name_H-M   'P 1'
#
loop_
_entity.id
_entity.type
_entity.pdbx_description
1 polymer ?
#
loop_
_entity_poly.entity_id
_entity_poly.type
_entity_poly.pdbx_seq_one_letter_code
_entity_poly.pdbx_strand_id
1 'polypeptide(L)'
;MGRAILPTTYSRADAIFNISRTPLVIEALRSGDLDLLRKVMDDKIHQPYRLELISAGVKAYQVAKEFGAVALSGAGPSLICFVEPEKAIAAMTSIMAAIEEQGFVARGLITKPSMLGTHTI
;
A
#
# COMPACT_ATOMS: atom_id res chain seq x y z
N MET A 1 11.23 11.65 11.71
CA MET A 1 10.45 10.72 12.53
C MET A 1 10.32 9.32 11.90
N GLY A 2 9.97 9.15 10.65
CA GLY A 2 9.69 7.84 10.05
C GLY A 2 10.86 6.83 9.92
N ARG A 3 12.11 7.25 10.06
CA ARG A 3 13.26 6.33 10.04
C ARG A 3 13.65 5.79 11.41
N ALA A 4 13.38 6.54 12.47
CA ALA A 4 13.80 6.19 13.83
C ALA A 4 13.02 4.97 14.41
N ILE A 5 11.86 4.64 13.85
CA ILE A 5 11.07 3.48 14.28
C ILE A 5 11.51 2.17 13.63
N LEU A 6 12.25 2.24 12.52
CA LEU A 6 12.68 1.04 11.83
C LEU A 6 13.76 0.31 12.62
N PRO A 7 13.72 -1.04 12.70
CA PRO A 7 14.79 -1.80 13.30
C PRO A 7 16.13 -1.51 12.62
N THR A 8 17.21 -1.57 13.40
CA THR A 8 18.57 -1.44 12.86
C THR A 8 19.07 -2.72 12.18
N THR A 9 18.41 -3.84 12.46
CA THR A 9 18.73 -5.15 11.90
C THR A 9 17.44 -5.89 11.57
N TYR A 10 17.52 -6.76 10.56
CA TYR A 10 16.41 -7.62 10.14
C TYR A 10 16.84 -9.07 10.10
N SER A 11 15.91 -9.99 10.30
CA SER A 11 16.18 -11.40 10.11
C SER A 11 16.51 -11.71 8.65
N ARG A 12 17.33 -12.74 8.40
CA ARG A 12 17.56 -13.22 7.03
C ARG A 12 16.25 -13.58 6.32
N ALA A 13 15.32 -14.18 7.05
CA ALA A 13 14.02 -14.57 6.51
C ALA A 13 13.22 -13.35 6.03
N ASP A 14 13.18 -12.25 6.79
CA ASP A 14 12.47 -11.05 6.41
C ASP A 14 13.14 -10.31 5.25
N ALA A 15 14.47 -10.29 5.21
CA ALA A 15 15.21 -9.74 4.09
C ALA A 15 14.93 -10.53 2.80
N ILE A 16 14.98 -11.87 2.83
CA ILE A 16 14.65 -12.72 1.68
C ILE A 16 13.18 -12.52 1.27
N PHE A 17 12.26 -12.42 2.24
CA PHE A 17 10.85 -12.16 1.95
C PHE A 17 10.67 -10.91 1.08
N ASN A 18 11.29 -9.78 1.43
CA ASN A 18 11.19 -8.55 0.64
C ASN A 18 11.92 -8.63 -0.70
N ILE A 19 13.16 -9.14 -0.71
CA ILE A 19 13.98 -9.22 -1.93
C ILE A 19 13.31 -10.09 -2.98
N SER A 20 12.78 -11.26 -2.60
CA SER A 20 12.13 -12.19 -3.52
C SER A 20 10.85 -11.64 -4.14
N ARG A 21 10.17 -10.72 -3.48
CA ARG A 21 8.94 -10.10 -3.97
C ARG A 21 9.15 -8.96 -4.94
N THR A 22 10.27 -8.26 -4.85
CA THR A 22 10.55 -7.09 -5.68
C THR A 22 10.38 -7.36 -7.19
N PRO A 23 11.00 -8.39 -7.80
CA PRO A 23 10.81 -8.67 -9.22
C PRO A 23 9.37 -9.09 -9.56
N LEU A 24 8.69 -9.76 -8.63
CA LEU A 24 7.29 -10.18 -8.84
C LEU A 24 6.33 -8.99 -8.80
N VAL A 25 6.58 -7.98 -7.97
CA VAL A 25 5.82 -6.71 -7.98
C VAL A 25 5.99 -6.00 -9.34
N ILE A 26 7.22 -5.93 -9.85
CA ILE A 26 7.49 -5.34 -11.17
C ILE A 26 6.73 -6.09 -12.26
N GLU A 27 6.78 -7.42 -12.27
CA GLU A 27 6.07 -8.24 -13.24
C GLU A 27 4.54 -8.08 -13.14
N ALA A 28 3.99 -8.08 -11.91
CA ALA A 28 2.56 -7.88 -11.70
C ALA A 28 2.08 -6.52 -12.22
N LEU A 29 2.86 -5.45 -11.97
CA LEU A 29 2.55 -4.11 -12.49
C LEU A 29 2.67 -4.05 -14.03
N ARG A 30 3.68 -4.71 -14.59
CA ARG A 30 3.90 -4.76 -16.05
C ARG A 30 2.79 -5.51 -16.79
N SER A 31 2.33 -6.61 -16.22
CA SER A 31 1.29 -7.48 -16.83
C SER A 31 -0.14 -7.05 -16.49
N GLY A 32 -0.31 -6.18 -15.49
CA GLY A 32 -1.63 -5.82 -14.95
C GLY A 32 -2.26 -6.94 -14.11
N ASP A 33 -1.45 -7.89 -13.62
CA ASP A 33 -1.92 -9.01 -12.79
C ASP A 33 -2.14 -8.55 -11.34
N LEU A 34 -3.38 -8.11 -11.04
CA LEU A 34 -3.75 -7.65 -9.71
C LEU A 34 -3.78 -8.79 -8.67
N ASP A 35 -4.04 -10.02 -9.07
CA ASP A 35 -4.02 -11.17 -8.17
C ASP A 35 -2.61 -11.51 -7.72
N LEU A 36 -1.65 -11.47 -8.64
CA LEU A 36 -0.24 -11.58 -8.29
C LEU A 36 0.20 -10.40 -7.40
N LEU A 37 -0.18 -9.18 -7.77
CA LEU A 37 0.18 -7.98 -7.00
C LEU A 37 -0.30 -8.06 -5.54
N ARG A 38 -1.53 -8.52 -5.32
CA ARG A 38 -2.08 -8.75 -3.96
C ARG A 38 -1.23 -9.71 -3.13
N LYS A 39 -0.68 -10.76 -3.75
CA LYS A 39 0.11 -11.79 -3.07
C LYS A 39 1.53 -11.33 -2.75
N VAL A 40 2.08 -10.41 -3.54
CA VAL A 40 3.51 -10.07 -3.47
C VAL A 40 3.80 -8.67 -2.91
N MET A 41 2.78 -7.84 -2.69
CA MET A 41 2.95 -6.45 -2.26
C MET A 41 3.11 -6.30 -0.74
N ASP A 42 3.10 -7.38 0.02
CA ASP A 42 3.39 -7.36 1.45
C ASP A 42 4.87 -7.06 1.72
N ASP A 43 5.14 -6.42 2.85
CA ASP A 43 6.46 -5.97 3.29
C ASP A 43 6.70 -6.34 4.75
N LYS A 44 7.94 -6.70 5.08
CA LYS A 44 8.39 -6.99 6.45
C LYS A 44 9.48 -6.04 6.94
N ILE A 45 9.89 -5.08 6.12
CA ILE A 45 11.00 -4.18 6.40
C ILE A 45 10.53 -2.85 6.99
N HIS A 46 9.44 -2.28 6.50
CA HIS A 46 9.02 -0.96 6.96
C HIS A 46 7.52 -0.80 7.24
N GLN A 47 6.62 -1.40 6.45
CA GLN A 47 5.18 -1.18 6.59
C GLN A 47 4.64 -1.57 7.98
N PRO A 48 4.99 -2.72 8.58
CA PRO A 48 4.46 -3.10 9.89
C PRO A 48 4.76 -2.05 10.95
N TYR A 49 5.98 -1.54 10.96
CA TYR A 49 6.41 -0.54 11.94
C TYR A 49 5.81 0.84 11.71
N ARG A 50 5.63 1.24 10.45
CA ARG A 50 5.11 2.57 10.11
C ARG A 50 3.61 2.67 10.23
N LEU A 51 2.88 1.60 9.89
CA LEU A 51 1.43 1.56 10.00
C LEU A 51 0.95 1.80 11.44
N GLU A 52 1.69 1.29 12.43
CA GLU A 52 1.37 1.51 13.84
C GLU A 52 1.49 2.98 14.28
N LEU A 53 2.32 3.77 13.60
CA LEU A 53 2.47 5.21 13.86
C LEU A 53 1.41 6.08 13.19
N ILE A 54 0.69 5.53 12.23
CA ILE A 54 -0.30 6.27 11.45
C ILE A 54 -1.66 6.07 12.11
N SER A 55 -2.23 7.14 12.65
CA SER A 55 -3.58 7.12 13.19
C SER A 55 -4.55 6.55 12.15
N ALA A 56 -5.38 5.59 12.56
CA ALA A 56 -6.26 4.81 11.68
C ALA A 56 -5.54 4.02 10.56
N GLY A 57 -4.21 4.05 10.46
CA GLY A 57 -3.46 3.42 9.38
C GLY A 57 -3.64 1.91 9.30
N VAL A 58 -3.56 1.21 10.43
CA VAL A 58 -3.74 -0.25 10.50
C VAL A 58 -5.15 -0.65 10.03
N LYS A 59 -6.19 0.05 10.51
CA LYS A 59 -7.59 -0.24 10.13
C LYS A 59 -7.82 0.04 8.64
N ALA A 60 -7.39 1.20 8.17
CA ALA A 60 -7.49 1.58 6.75
C ALA A 60 -6.77 0.59 5.83
N TYR A 61 -5.57 0.15 6.21
CA TYR A 61 -4.79 -0.84 5.48
C TYR A 61 -5.51 -2.20 5.41
N GLN A 62 -6.08 -2.67 6.52
CA GLN A 62 -6.85 -3.92 6.55
C GLN A 62 -8.07 -3.87 5.63
N VAL A 63 -8.85 -2.79 5.70
CA VAL A 63 -10.00 -2.59 4.81
C VAL A 63 -9.57 -2.52 3.35
N ALA A 64 -8.48 -1.80 3.04
CA ALA A 64 -7.97 -1.71 1.68
C ALA A 64 -7.55 -3.08 1.11
N LYS A 65 -6.99 -3.97 1.93
CA LYS A 65 -6.62 -5.35 1.53
C LYS A 65 -7.82 -6.20 1.09
N GLU A 66 -9.02 -5.91 1.55
CA GLU A 66 -10.24 -6.61 1.09
C GLU A 66 -10.55 -6.31 -0.38
N PHE A 67 -10.21 -5.12 -0.85
CA PHE A 67 -10.49 -4.67 -2.21
C PHE A 67 -9.37 -4.95 -3.21
N GLY A 68 -8.11 -4.87 -2.80
CA GLY A 68 -7.01 -4.96 -3.75
C GLY A 68 -5.63 -5.11 -3.13
N ALA A 69 -4.61 -4.85 -3.94
CA ALA A 69 -3.23 -4.78 -3.49
C ALA A 69 -2.97 -3.41 -2.85
N VAL A 70 -2.43 -3.39 -1.64
CA VAL A 70 -2.25 -2.15 -0.87
C VAL A 70 -0.85 -2.03 -0.32
N ALA A 71 -0.34 -0.81 -0.30
CA ALA A 71 0.93 -0.47 0.36
C ALA A 71 0.88 0.94 0.95
N LEU A 72 1.79 1.21 1.89
CA LEU A 72 2.14 2.58 2.24
C LEU A 72 2.83 3.26 1.07
N SER A 73 2.39 4.46 0.73
CA SER A 73 3.09 5.29 -0.25
C SER A 73 4.31 5.93 0.41
N GLY A 74 5.49 5.36 0.15
CA GLY A 74 6.74 5.80 0.77
C GLY A 74 6.72 5.64 2.30
N ALA A 75 6.95 6.72 3.02
CA ALA A 75 6.95 6.72 4.49
C ALA A 75 5.54 6.81 5.11
N GLY A 76 4.50 6.97 4.33
CA GLY A 76 3.16 7.32 4.76
C GLY A 76 3.01 8.85 4.98
N PRO A 77 1.84 9.33 5.47
CA PRO A 77 0.69 8.54 5.91
C PRO A 77 -0.22 8.04 4.79
N SER A 78 0.09 8.31 3.51
CA SER A 78 -0.76 7.92 2.40
C SER A 78 -0.70 6.42 2.13
N LEU A 79 -1.86 5.82 1.83
CA LEU A 79 -1.99 4.48 1.30
C LEU A 79 -2.21 4.53 -0.22
N ILE A 80 -1.64 3.58 -0.94
CA ILE A 80 -1.98 3.31 -2.33
C ILE A 80 -2.67 1.94 -2.40
N CYS A 81 -3.79 1.88 -3.10
CA CYS A 81 -4.55 0.64 -3.30
C CYS A 81 -4.81 0.43 -4.79
N PHE A 82 -4.33 -0.69 -5.31
CA PHE A 82 -4.57 -1.10 -6.70
C PHE A 82 -5.78 -2.02 -6.73
N VAL A 83 -6.81 -1.62 -7.44
CA VAL A 83 -8.09 -2.32 -7.50
C VAL A 83 -8.60 -2.38 -8.94
N GLU A 84 -9.50 -3.32 -9.22
CA GLU A 84 -10.25 -3.30 -10.46
C GLU A 84 -11.08 -2.01 -10.58
N PRO A 85 -11.22 -1.43 -11.78
CA PRO A 85 -11.88 -0.15 -11.98
C PRO A 85 -13.29 -0.07 -11.36
N GLU A 86 -14.06 -1.15 -11.48
CA GLU A 86 -15.43 -1.24 -10.94
C GLU A 86 -15.50 -1.23 -9.41
N LYS A 87 -14.41 -1.58 -8.73
CA LYS A 87 -14.31 -1.59 -7.27
C LYS A 87 -13.77 -0.28 -6.70
N ALA A 88 -13.24 0.62 -7.52
CA ALA A 88 -12.49 1.78 -7.07
C ALA A 88 -13.30 2.72 -6.15
N ILE A 89 -14.55 3.00 -6.48
CA ILE A 89 -15.42 3.86 -5.66
C ILE A 89 -15.76 3.18 -4.34
N ALA A 90 -16.14 1.90 -4.36
CA ALA A 90 -16.45 1.16 -3.15
C ALA A 90 -15.24 1.04 -2.22
N ALA A 91 -14.06 0.76 -2.78
CA ALA A 91 -12.81 0.71 -2.02
C ALA A 91 -12.51 2.06 -1.35
N MET A 92 -12.54 3.16 -2.11
CA MET A 92 -12.29 4.49 -1.57
C MET A 92 -13.28 4.84 -0.45
N THR A 93 -14.58 4.62 -0.65
CA THR A 93 -15.62 4.90 0.33
C THR A 93 -15.41 4.10 1.62
N SER A 94 -15.13 2.80 1.51
CA SER A 94 -14.93 1.92 2.66
C SER A 94 -13.66 2.27 3.44
N ILE A 95 -12.57 2.59 2.74
CA ILE A 95 -11.31 3.00 3.38
C ILE A 95 -11.49 4.33 4.12
N MET A 96 -12.15 5.31 3.49
CA MET A 96 -12.42 6.61 4.13
C MET A 96 -13.33 6.46 5.35
N ALA A 97 -14.40 5.67 5.26
CA ALA A 97 -15.28 5.38 6.39
C ALA A 97 -14.51 4.75 7.57
N ALA A 98 -13.61 3.80 7.30
CA ALA A 98 -12.79 3.18 8.32
C ALA A 98 -11.83 4.17 9.03
N ILE A 99 -11.41 5.22 8.34
CA ILE A 99 -10.59 6.30 8.90
C ILE A 99 -11.47 7.25 9.74
N GLU A 100 -12.64 7.61 9.23
CA GLU A 100 -13.60 8.49 9.90
C GLU A 100 -14.15 7.88 11.19
N GLU A 101 -14.42 6.58 11.20
CA GLU A 101 -14.80 5.83 12.42
C GLU A 101 -13.77 5.92 13.56
N GLN A 102 -12.51 6.18 13.22
CA GLN A 102 -11.44 6.41 14.20
C GLN A 102 -11.28 7.89 14.59
N GLY A 103 -12.16 8.77 14.10
CA GLY A 103 -12.15 10.21 14.40
C GLY A 103 -11.16 11.03 13.57
N PHE A 104 -10.69 10.51 12.44
CA PHE A 104 -9.75 11.19 11.54
C PHE A 104 -10.41 11.51 10.21
N VAL A 105 -9.84 12.48 9.48
CA VAL A 105 -10.28 12.87 8.15
C VAL A 105 -9.21 12.47 7.12
N ALA A 106 -9.64 11.89 6.02
CA ALA A 106 -8.77 11.56 4.90
C ALA A 106 -9.29 12.15 3.58
N ARG A 107 -8.39 12.33 2.64
CA ARG A 107 -8.71 12.68 1.26
C ARG A 107 -8.50 11.44 0.38
N GLY A 108 -9.54 11.02 -0.32
CA GLY A 108 -9.47 9.98 -1.34
C GLY A 108 -9.22 10.57 -2.73
N LEU A 109 -8.43 9.87 -3.55
CA LEU A 109 -8.20 10.17 -4.95
C LEU A 109 -8.24 8.88 -5.76
N ILE A 110 -9.08 8.83 -6.79
CA ILE A 110 -9.08 7.74 -7.77
C ILE A 110 -8.32 8.23 -9.00
N THR A 111 -7.32 7.46 -9.42
CA THR A 111 -6.49 7.78 -10.59
C THR A 111 -6.16 6.52 -11.39
N LYS A 112 -5.61 6.71 -12.57
CA LYS A 112 -5.12 5.62 -13.44
C LYS A 112 -3.61 5.73 -13.60
N PRO A 113 -2.90 4.63 -13.86
CA PRO A 113 -1.49 4.67 -14.25
C PRO A 113 -1.29 5.53 -15.48
N SER A 114 -0.24 6.34 -15.49
CA SER A 114 0.18 7.07 -16.69
C SER A 114 0.88 6.11 -17.64
N MET A 115 0.47 6.11 -18.90
CA MET A 115 1.11 5.33 -19.97
C MET A 115 2.30 6.07 -20.60
N LEU A 116 2.50 7.34 -20.29
CA LEU A 116 3.58 8.17 -20.84
C LEU A 116 4.85 8.14 -20.00
N GLY A 117 4.79 7.55 -18.78
CA GLY A 117 5.90 7.60 -17.84
C GLY A 117 6.18 9.01 -17.33
N THR A 118 7.38 9.23 -16.80
CA THR A 118 7.82 10.55 -16.34
C THR A 118 8.24 11.41 -17.52
N HIS A 119 7.70 12.62 -17.63
CA HIS A 119 8.03 13.59 -18.66
C HIS A 119 7.98 15.01 -18.11
N THR A 120 8.70 15.93 -18.74
CA THR A 120 8.61 17.37 -18.46
C THR A 120 7.52 17.99 -19.30
N ILE A 121 6.77 18.89 -18.70
CA ILE A 121 5.76 19.75 -19.35
C ILE A 121 6.36 21.11 -19.66
#